data_81915092ebe632d7aa28e3b580732676
#
_entry.id   81915092ebe632d7aa28e3b580732676
#
_cell.length_a   1.000
_cell.length_b   1.000
_cell.length_c   1.000
_cell.angle_alpha   90.00
_cell.angle_beta   90.00
_cell.angle_gamma   90.00
#
_symmetry.space_group_name_H-M   'P 1'
#
loop_
_entity.id
_entity.type
_entity.pdbx_description
1 polymer ?
#
loop_
_entity_poly.entity_id
_entity_poly.type
_entity_poly.pdbx_seq_one_letter_code
_entity_poly.pdbx_strand_id
1 'polypeptide(L)'
;MRQEQFIARHQHEWEAFETWLHTHGRKRPARADASAPDSAAHAWRLADEDMPARYRRLCQQLALARKRGYSPLVTARLQQLMQQGHTELYRPPRPRWRRAAAFLFADFPQLVRSQAGCMAAASALFVVPLVTIFVLLQYRPELIHGLMDPMQIAQMERMYDPATAAHKLGRDSGDDWQMFGHYIMNNISIGLRTFASGLLAGLGTVLVLLFNGVTIGAVAGHLHQIGYGVTFWRFVAGHAPFELTAIVIAGGAGLQLGLKLLAPGRRRRIDALVEGGTIGAKLCLGVAFMLLVAAFIEAFWSSIGALPAAVKYTVSGLLWTLVLVWLWRGGRGMAEAGDAD
;
A
#
# COMPACT_ATOMS: atom_id res chain seq x y z
N MET A 1 -5.50 30.61 -49.45
CA MET A 1 -5.45 31.42 -48.19
C MET A 1 -4.07 32.06 -48.16
N ARG A 2 -3.96 33.38 -47.91
CA ARG A 2 -2.69 34.08 -47.74
C ARG A 2 -2.08 33.68 -46.39
N GLN A 3 -0.76 33.77 -46.27
CA GLN A 3 -0.06 33.38 -45.01
C GLN A 3 -0.61 34.08 -43.77
N GLU A 4 -0.86 35.39 -43.83
CA GLU A 4 -1.42 36.19 -42.75
C GLU A 4 -2.78 35.69 -42.26
N GLN A 5 -3.66 35.33 -43.18
CA GLN A 5 -4.97 34.76 -42.87
C GLN A 5 -4.84 33.38 -42.22
N PHE A 6 -3.84 32.60 -42.62
CA PHE A 6 -3.55 31.30 -42.04
C PHE A 6 -3.05 31.43 -40.58
N ILE A 7 -2.14 32.36 -40.35
CA ILE A 7 -1.61 32.63 -38.98
C ILE A 7 -2.77 33.12 -38.09
N ALA A 8 -3.51 34.15 -38.51
CA ALA A 8 -4.61 34.71 -37.73
C ALA A 8 -5.67 33.67 -37.36
N ARG A 9 -5.93 32.68 -38.24
CA ARG A 9 -6.90 31.63 -38.01
C ARG A 9 -6.44 30.57 -37.00
N HIS A 10 -5.14 30.28 -36.91
CA HIS A 10 -4.61 29.15 -36.13
C HIS A 10 -3.70 29.54 -34.99
N GLN A 11 -3.30 30.81 -34.89
CA GLN A 11 -2.38 31.30 -33.87
C GLN A 11 -2.83 30.92 -32.44
N HIS A 12 -4.11 31.08 -32.19
CA HIS A 12 -4.71 30.79 -30.88
C HIS A 12 -4.61 29.31 -30.51
N GLU A 13 -4.76 28.39 -31.47
CA GLU A 13 -4.57 26.95 -31.24
C GLU A 13 -3.10 26.63 -30.93
N TRP A 14 -2.15 27.33 -31.57
CA TRP A 14 -0.72 27.14 -31.34
C TRP A 14 -0.30 27.65 -29.96
N GLU A 15 -0.77 28.83 -29.55
CA GLU A 15 -0.50 29.40 -28.22
C GLU A 15 -1.06 28.53 -27.10
N ALA A 16 -2.26 28.01 -27.29
CA ALA A 16 -2.85 27.08 -26.35
C ALA A 16 -2.06 25.75 -26.25
N PHE A 17 -1.54 25.27 -27.38
CA PHE A 17 -0.69 24.09 -27.41
C PHE A 17 0.68 24.35 -26.78
N GLU A 18 1.30 25.50 -27.01
CA GLU A 18 2.52 25.95 -26.35
C GLU A 18 2.34 26.00 -24.83
N THR A 19 1.26 26.61 -24.38
CA THR A 19 0.93 26.71 -22.95
C THR A 19 0.81 25.31 -22.32
N TRP A 20 0.13 24.40 -22.97
CA TRP A 20 0.03 23.02 -22.51
C TRP A 20 1.41 22.34 -22.44
N LEU A 21 2.26 22.49 -23.46
CA LEU A 21 3.62 21.94 -23.48
C LEU A 21 4.47 22.50 -22.31
N HIS A 22 4.33 23.78 -22.00
CA HIS A 22 5.04 24.39 -20.87
C HIS A 22 4.57 23.87 -19.51
N THR A 23 3.29 23.54 -19.36
CA THR A 23 2.75 23.01 -18.10
C THR A 23 3.05 21.52 -17.90
N HIS A 24 3.20 20.75 -18.97
CA HIS A 24 3.43 19.29 -18.91
C HIS A 24 4.88 18.88 -19.21
N GLY A 25 5.63 19.67 -20.01
CA GLY A 25 6.99 19.37 -20.46
C GLY A 25 8.11 19.76 -19.52
N ARG A 26 7.89 20.64 -18.55
CA ARG A 26 8.83 20.96 -17.46
C ARG A 26 8.27 20.44 -16.15
N LYS A 27 9.12 19.88 -15.29
CA LYS A 27 8.84 19.73 -13.85
C LYS A 27 8.16 21.03 -13.39
N ARG A 28 6.95 20.88 -12.86
CA ARG A 28 6.09 21.97 -12.39
C ARG A 28 6.95 23.10 -11.80
N PRO A 29 6.97 24.32 -12.36
CA PRO A 29 7.65 25.41 -11.70
C PRO A 29 6.91 25.71 -10.40
N ALA A 30 7.63 25.78 -9.30
CA ALA A 30 7.15 26.28 -8.04
C ALA A 30 6.56 27.67 -8.24
N ARG A 31 5.36 27.89 -7.70
CA ARG A 31 4.64 29.17 -7.64
C ARG A 31 4.39 29.87 -8.99
N ALA A 32 3.22 29.59 -9.58
CA ALA A 32 2.54 30.60 -10.38
C ALA A 32 1.94 31.64 -9.42
N ASP A 33 2.30 32.92 -9.62
CA ASP A 33 1.79 34.03 -8.84
C ASP A 33 0.26 33.99 -8.69
N ALA A 34 -0.21 34.08 -7.46
CA ALA A 34 -1.61 34.06 -7.06
C ALA A 34 -2.38 35.36 -7.40
N SER A 35 -1.90 36.20 -8.35
CA SER A 35 -2.49 37.50 -8.67
C SER A 35 -3.16 37.64 -10.03
N ALA A 36 -3.35 36.55 -10.80
CA ALA A 36 -4.12 36.60 -12.04
C ALA A 36 -5.60 36.29 -11.79
N PRO A 37 -6.56 37.07 -12.32
CA PRO A 37 -7.98 36.87 -12.09
C PRO A 37 -8.44 35.52 -12.67
N ASP A 38 -9.06 34.72 -11.84
CA ASP A 38 -9.41 33.29 -12.02
C ASP A 38 -10.37 32.98 -13.20
N SER A 39 -11.01 33.99 -13.76
CA SER A 39 -12.02 33.81 -14.81
C SER A 39 -11.45 33.66 -16.23
N ALA A 40 -10.25 34.18 -16.52
CA ALA A 40 -9.61 34.07 -17.83
C ALA A 40 -8.75 32.77 -17.94
N ALA A 41 -8.22 32.29 -16.85
CA ALA A 41 -7.36 31.10 -16.80
C ALA A 41 -8.12 29.77 -17.02
N HIS A 42 -9.42 29.73 -16.76
CA HIS A 42 -10.24 28.52 -16.93
C HIS A 42 -10.63 28.22 -18.37
N ALA A 43 -10.73 29.24 -19.24
CA ALA A 43 -11.17 29.08 -20.64
C ALA A 43 -10.15 28.37 -21.55
N TRP A 44 -8.88 28.22 -21.12
CA TRP A 44 -7.77 27.79 -21.99
C TRP A 44 -7.01 26.56 -21.50
N ARG A 45 -7.43 25.94 -20.41
CA ARG A 45 -6.88 24.65 -20.00
C ARG A 45 -7.40 23.56 -20.93
N LEU A 46 -6.54 23.17 -21.87
CA LEU A 46 -6.81 22.02 -22.71
C LEU A 46 -6.86 20.77 -21.84
N ALA A 47 -7.96 20.02 -21.93
CA ALA A 47 -8.02 18.70 -21.35
C ALA A 47 -6.99 17.79 -22.03
N ASP A 48 -6.29 16.96 -21.27
CA ASP A 48 -5.30 16.01 -21.81
C ASP A 48 -5.91 15.08 -22.85
N GLU A 49 -7.20 14.81 -22.78
CA GLU A 49 -7.98 13.99 -23.70
C GLU A 49 -8.07 14.58 -25.11
N ASP A 50 -8.02 15.91 -25.25
CA ASP A 50 -8.08 16.61 -26.55
C ASP A 50 -6.73 16.68 -27.27
N MET A 51 -5.62 16.41 -26.56
CA MET A 51 -4.27 16.62 -27.07
C MET A 51 -3.92 15.79 -28.31
N PRO A 52 -4.27 14.50 -28.40
CA PRO A 52 -4.00 13.71 -29.61
C PRO A 52 -4.70 14.27 -30.86
N ALA A 53 -5.89 14.84 -30.70
CA ALA A 53 -6.63 15.44 -31.79
C ALA A 53 -6.00 16.77 -32.25
N ARG A 54 -5.55 17.59 -31.30
CA ARG A 54 -4.87 18.87 -31.58
C ARG A 54 -3.49 18.67 -32.17
N TYR A 55 -2.73 17.68 -31.69
CA TYR A 55 -1.45 17.30 -32.29
C TYR A 55 -1.62 16.88 -33.76
N ARG A 56 -2.63 16.08 -34.09
CA ARG A 56 -2.93 15.71 -35.49
C ARG A 56 -3.25 16.94 -36.36
N ARG A 57 -4.03 17.90 -35.85
CA ARG A 57 -4.32 19.16 -36.57
C ARG A 57 -3.04 19.98 -36.78
N LEU A 58 -2.17 20.07 -35.77
CA LEU A 58 -0.88 20.75 -35.87
C LEU A 58 0.01 20.14 -36.98
N CYS A 59 0.06 18.80 -37.06
CA CYS A 59 0.80 18.10 -38.12
C CYS A 59 0.20 18.41 -39.52
N GLN A 60 -1.13 18.47 -39.66
CA GLN A 60 -1.81 18.85 -40.89
C GLN A 60 -1.52 20.31 -41.29
N GLN A 61 -1.51 21.21 -40.30
CA GLN A 61 -1.20 22.62 -40.51
C GLN A 61 0.27 22.80 -40.96
N LEU A 62 1.22 22.06 -40.39
CA LEU A 62 2.62 22.05 -40.80
C LEU A 62 2.76 21.55 -42.27
N ALA A 63 2.10 20.43 -42.59
CA ALA A 63 2.14 19.90 -43.95
C ALA A 63 1.56 20.88 -44.98
N LEU A 64 0.46 21.57 -44.62
CA LEU A 64 -0.15 22.59 -45.48
C LEU A 64 0.76 23.83 -45.64
N ALA A 65 1.40 24.30 -44.53
CA ALA A 65 2.33 25.42 -44.56
C ALA A 65 3.53 25.14 -45.49
N ARG A 66 4.09 23.93 -45.41
CA ARG A 66 5.17 23.48 -46.31
C ARG A 66 4.71 23.40 -47.79
N LYS A 67 3.56 22.80 -48.05
CA LYS A 67 3.02 22.68 -49.43
C LYS A 67 2.77 24.04 -50.08
N ARG A 68 2.40 25.05 -49.28
CA ARG A 68 2.11 26.42 -49.78
C ARG A 68 3.32 27.33 -49.77
N GLY A 69 4.50 26.87 -49.36
CA GLY A 69 5.72 27.68 -49.32
C GLY A 69 5.65 28.87 -48.37
N TYR A 70 4.97 28.72 -47.22
CA TYR A 70 4.94 29.78 -46.21
C TYR A 70 6.34 30.04 -45.62
N SER A 71 6.51 31.19 -44.98
CA SER A 71 7.81 31.62 -44.50
C SER A 71 8.52 30.58 -43.65
N PRO A 72 9.88 30.56 -43.69
CA PRO A 72 10.65 29.63 -42.84
C PRO A 72 10.37 29.79 -41.36
N LEU A 73 10.01 31.00 -40.91
CA LEU A 73 9.70 31.30 -39.50
C LEU A 73 8.46 30.54 -39.03
N VAL A 74 7.38 30.52 -39.84
CA VAL A 74 6.12 29.82 -39.55
C VAL A 74 6.32 28.32 -39.56
N THR A 75 7.00 27.80 -40.56
CA THR A 75 7.27 26.36 -40.67
C THR A 75 8.20 25.86 -39.59
N ALA A 76 9.21 26.63 -39.17
CA ALA A 76 10.10 26.28 -38.07
C ALA A 76 9.35 26.26 -36.73
N ARG A 77 8.49 27.24 -36.44
CA ARG A 77 7.65 27.26 -35.21
C ARG A 77 6.75 26.03 -35.15
N LEU A 78 6.02 25.73 -36.22
CA LEU A 78 5.16 24.56 -36.24
C LEU A 78 5.91 23.24 -36.15
N GLN A 79 7.11 23.16 -36.74
CA GLN A 79 7.98 22.00 -36.61
C GLN A 79 8.47 21.81 -35.19
N GLN A 80 8.86 22.88 -34.49
CA GLN A 80 9.26 22.83 -33.10
C GLN A 80 8.11 22.36 -32.19
N LEU A 81 6.90 22.91 -32.37
CA LEU A 81 5.72 22.49 -31.62
C LEU A 81 5.38 21.03 -31.87
N MET A 82 5.47 20.57 -33.13
CA MET A 82 5.26 19.16 -33.48
C MET A 82 6.28 18.25 -32.79
N GLN A 83 7.57 18.60 -32.78
CA GLN A 83 8.61 17.79 -32.12
C GLN A 83 8.41 17.73 -30.61
N GLN A 84 8.12 18.86 -29.97
CA GLN A 84 7.85 18.91 -28.54
C GLN A 84 6.58 18.12 -28.18
N GLY A 85 5.50 18.29 -28.94
CA GLY A 85 4.26 17.55 -28.78
C GLY A 85 4.45 16.04 -28.96
N HIS A 86 5.26 15.63 -29.95
CA HIS A 86 5.60 14.22 -30.14
C HIS A 86 6.32 13.65 -28.90
N THR A 87 7.30 14.36 -28.37
CA THR A 87 8.08 13.90 -27.19
C THR A 87 7.18 13.70 -25.97
N GLU A 88 6.20 14.60 -25.75
CA GLU A 88 5.30 14.49 -24.60
C GLU A 88 4.20 13.44 -24.82
N LEU A 89 3.58 13.38 -25.98
CA LEU A 89 2.51 12.40 -26.29
C LEU A 89 3.01 10.96 -26.33
N TYR A 90 4.23 10.73 -26.83
CA TYR A 90 4.84 9.40 -26.96
C TYR A 90 5.86 9.12 -25.87
N ARG A 91 5.86 9.90 -24.77
CA ARG A 91 6.72 9.65 -23.63
C ARG A 91 6.41 8.27 -23.06
N PRO A 92 7.42 7.37 -22.95
CA PRO A 92 7.18 6.05 -22.43
C PRO A 92 6.65 6.15 -20.98
N PRO A 93 5.61 5.40 -20.64
CA PRO A 93 5.09 5.39 -19.28
C PRO A 93 6.18 4.97 -18.31
N ARG A 94 6.26 5.62 -17.14
CA ARG A 94 7.22 5.24 -16.11
C ARG A 94 7.16 3.73 -15.86
N PRO A 95 8.30 3.04 -15.73
CA PRO A 95 8.33 1.59 -15.50
C PRO A 95 7.42 1.21 -14.34
N ARG A 96 6.61 0.17 -14.51
CA ARG A 96 5.63 -0.27 -13.51
C ARG A 96 6.26 -0.52 -12.13
N TRP A 97 7.48 -1.06 -12.08
CA TRP A 97 8.20 -1.30 -10.83
C TRP A 97 8.52 -0.01 -10.06
N ARG A 98 8.80 1.14 -10.74
CA ARG A 98 9.03 2.44 -10.09
C ARG A 98 7.75 2.97 -9.44
N ARG A 99 6.59 2.73 -10.05
CA ARG A 99 5.29 3.06 -9.46
C ARG A 99 5.01 2.20 -8.23
N ALA A 100 5.28 0.89 -8.32
CA ALA A 100 5.12 -0.02 -7.19
C ALA A 100 6.06 0.35 -6.03
N ALA A 101 7.32 0.68 -6.32
CA ALA A 101 8.27 1.13 -5.31
C ALA A 101 7.84 2.47 -4.66
N ALA A 102 7.41 3.46 -5.45
CA ALA A 102 6.90 4.73 -4.93
C ALA A 102 5.68 4.49 -4.02
N PHE A 103 4.74 3.63 -4.45
CA PHE A 103 3.62 3.24 -3.61
C PHE A 103 4.08 2.62 -2.28
N LEU A 104 4.94 1.60 -2.31
CA LEU A 104 5.34 0.89 -1.10
C LEU A 104 6.16 1.75 -0.14
N PHE A 105 7.09 2.57 -0.66
CA PHE A 105 8.01 3.34 0.20
C PHE A 105 7.52 4.74 0.55
N ALA A 106 6.50 5.25 -0.14
CA ALA A 106 5.95 6.58 0.14
C ALA A 106 4.45 6.58 0.42
N ASP A 107 3.62 6.19 -0.56
CA ASP A 107 2.17 6.36 -0.48
C ASP A 107 1.55 5.48 0.61
N PHE A 108 1.98 4.22 0.73
CA PHE A 108 1.44 3.27 1.70
C PHE A 108 1.72 3.68 3.16
N PRO A 109 2.97 4.01 3.59
CA PRO A 109 3.21 4.50 4.94
C PRO A 109 2.47 5.82 5.24
N GLN A 110 2.37 6.72 4.26
CA GLN A 110 1.62 7.97 4.41
C GLN A 110 0.13 7.67 4.61
N LEU A 111 -0.43 6.72 3.85
CA LEU A 111 -1.82 6.31 3.97
C LEU A 111 -2.10 5.66 5.34
N VAL A 112 -1.20 4.81 5.85
CA VAL A 112 -1.30 4.24 7.20
C VAL A 112 -1.34 5.35 8.26
N ARG A 113 -0.44 6.34 8.18
CA ARG A 113 -0.42 7.47 9.13
C ARG A 113 -1.66 8.37 9.01
N SER A 114 -2.21 8.54 7.81
CA SER A 114 -3.44 9.33 7.63
C SER A 114 -4.66 8.71 8.32
N GLN A 115 -4.62 7.41 8.62
CA GLN A 115 -5.65 6.65 9.33
C GLN A 115 -5.24 6.29 10.77
N ALA A 116 -4.38 7.10 11.41
CA ALA A 116 -3.77 6.79 12.71
C ALA A 116 -4.78 6.42 13.81
N GLY A 117 -5.94 7.07 13.85
CA GLY A 117 -7.00 6.74 14.82
C GLY A 117 -7.53 5.32 14.65
N CYS A 118 -7.82 4.90 13.40
CA CYS A 118 -8.26 3.53 13.11
C CYS A 118 -7.14 2.52 13.36
N MET A 119 -5.88 2.88 13.08
CA MET A 119 -4.73 2.02 13.36
C MET A 119 -4.52 1.82 14.86
N ALA A 120 -4.64 2.88 15.66
CA ALA A 120 -4.55 2.80 17.12
C ALA A 120 -5.67 1.94 17.72
N ALA A 121 -6.92 2.12 17.25
CA ALA A 121 -8.05 1.30 17.67
C ALA A 121 -7.85 -0.18 17.30
N ALA A 122 -7.42 -0.47 16.06
CA ALA A 122 -7.13 -1.82 15.62
C ALA A 122 -5.99 -2.46 16.43
N SER A 123 -4.94 -1.69 16.73
CA SER A 123 -3.84 -2.15 17.59
C SER A 123 -4.34 -2.53 18.98
N ALA A 124 -5.17 -1.70 19.59
CA ALA A 124 -5.73 -1.98 20.92
C ALA A 124 -6.63 -3.23 20.89
N LEU A 125 -7.53 -3.33 19.91
CA LEU A 125 -8.44 -4.47 19.74
C LEU A 125 -7.71 -5.80 19.51
N PHE A 126 -6.52 -5.77 18.95
CA PHE A 126 -5.72 -6.96 18.71
C PHE A 126 -4.75 -7.25 19.87
N VAL A 127 -3.95 -6.26 20.29
CA VAL A 127 -2.86 -6.46 21.23
C VAL A 127 -3.38 -6.64 22.67
N VAL A 128 -4.45 -5.92 23.06
CA VAL A 128 -4.96 -6.04 24.45
C VAL A 128 -5.45 -7.46 24.72
N PRO A 129 -6.35 -8.09 23.91
CA PRO A 129 -6.74 -9.46 24.18
C PRO A 129 -5.58 -10.45 24.04
N LEU A 130 -4.65 -10.24 23.09
CA LEU A 130 -3.46 -11.09 22.94
C LEU A 130 -2.65 -11.13 24.24
N VAL A 131 -2.29 -9.96 24.78
CA VAL A 131 -1.51 -9.86 26.02
C VAL A 131 -2.31 -10.35 27.22
N THR A 132 -3.61 -10.03 27.30
CA THR A 132 -4.47 -10.45 28.41
C THR A 132 -4.56 -11.98 28.47
N ILE A 133 -4.82 -12.65 27.36
CA ILE A 133 -4.94 -14.12 27.32
C ILE A 133 -3.56 -14.77 27.55
N PHE A 134 -2.49 -14.23 26.94
CA PHE A 134 -1.13 -14.71 27.22
C PHE A 134 -0.82 -14.71 28.72
N VAL A 135 -1.03 -13.57 29.39
CA VAL A 135 -0.77 -13.42 30.81
C VAL A 135 -1.71 -14.30 31.66
N LEU A 136 -2.99 -14.35 31.31
CA LEU A 136 -3.98 -15.13 32.05
C LEU A 136 -3.63 -16.62 32.07
N LEU A 137 -3.14 -17.16 30.96
CA LEU A 137 -2.72 -18.57 30.86
C LEU A 137 -1.47 -18.91 31.69
N GLN A 138 -0.65 -17.91 32.06
CA GLN A 138 0.45 -18.17 33.00
C GLN A 138 -0.03 -18.47 34.42
N TYR A 139 -1.20 -17.94 34.82
CA TYR A 139 -1.79 -18.14 36.15
C TYR A 139 -2.90 -19.19 36.16
N ARG A 140 -3.57 -19.39 35.06
CA ARG A 140 -4.75 -20.26 34.91
C ARG A 140 -4.66 -21.09 33.61
N PRO A 141 -3.72 -22.08 33.57
CA PRO A 141 -3.46 -22.86 32.35
C PRO A 141 -4.67 -23.68 31.89
N GLU A 142 -5.56 -24.06 32.81
CA GLU A 142 -6.78 -24.82 32.49
C GLU A 142 -7.72 -24.09 31.51
N LEU A 143 -7.63 -22.77 31.40
CA LEU A 143 -8.49 -21.99 30.50
C LEU A 143 -8.22 -22.26 29.02
N ILE A 144 -7.09 -22.87 28.65
CA ILE A 144 -6.78 -23.22 27.25
C ILE A 144 -7.86 -24.14 26.67
N HIS A 145 -8.39 -25.08 27.45
CA HIS A 145 -9.43 -26.01 26.99
C HIS A 145 -10.79 -25.36 26.71
N GLY A 146 -11.02 -24.14 27.22
CA GLY A 146 -12.19 -23.33 26.86
C GLY A 146 -11.96 -22.43 25.65
N LEU A 147 -10.70 -22.23 25.23
CA LEU A 147 -10.31 -21.34 24.14
C LEU A 147 -9.99 -22.10 22.85
N MET A 148 -9.49 -23.33 22.93
CA MET A 148 -9.05 -24.13 21.82
C MET A 148 -9.53 -25.57 21.92
N ASP A 149 -9.77 -26.19 20.78
CA ASP A 149 -10.10 -27.61 20.69
C ASP A 149 -8.90 -28.49 21.08
N PRO A 150 -9.12 -29.63 21.78
CA PRO A 150 -8.02 -30.50 22.18
C PRO A 150 -7.13 -30.99 21.03
N MET A 151 -7.69 -31.18 19.84
CA MET A 151 -6.90 -31.57 18.66
C MET A 151 -6.00 -30.46 18.18
N GLN A 152 -6.46 -29.21 18.22
CA GLN A 152 -5.65 -28.04 17.90
C GLN A 152 -4.51 -27.85 18.92
N ILE A 153 -4.79 -28.04 20.21
CA ILE A 153 -3.77 -27.98 21.27
C ILE A 153 -2.69 -29.04 21.00
N ALA A 154 -3.08 -30.29 20.78
CA ALA A 154 -2.14 -31.38 20.51
C ALA A 154 -1.33 -31.16 19.21
N GLN A 155 -1.92 -30.53 18.20
CA GLN A 155 -1.21 -30.16 16.98
C GLN A 155 -0.15 -29.10 17.24
N MET A 156 -0.48 -28.02 17.98
CA MET A 156 0.45 -26.97 18.33
C MET A 156 1.60 -27.49 19.19
N GLU A 157 1.30 -28.33 20.17
CA GLU A 157 2.32 -28.98 20.99
C GLU A 157 3.30 -29.81 20.14
N ARG A 158 2.80 -30.64 19.21
CA ARG A 158 3.67 -31.40 18.30
C ARG A 158 4.53 -30.52 17.40
N MET A 159 3.98 -29.42 16.88
CA MET A 159 4.72 -28.49 16.00
C MET A 159 5.88 -27.78 16.70
N TYR A 160 5.75 -27.55 18.00
CA TYR A 160 6.73 -26.77 18.78
C TYR A 160 7.46 -27.59 19.84
N ASP A 161 7.32 -28.94 19.83
CA ASP A 161 8.01 -29.83 20.74
C ASP A 161 9.55 -29.67 20.62
N PRO A 162 10.25 -29.30 21.71
CA PRO A 162 11.71 -29.19 21.71
C PRO A 162 12.44 -30.48 21.28
N ALA A 163 11.86 -31.66 21.51
CA ALA A 163 12.44 -32.94 21.14
C ALA A 163 12.52 -33.13 19.61
N THR A 164 11.59 -32.55 18.87
CA THR A 164 11.53 -32.63 17.39
C THR A 164 12.16 -31.42 16.69
N ALA A 165 12.51 -30.39 17.43
CA ALA A 165 12.97 -29.09 16.94
C ALA A 165 14.33 -29.07 16.23
N ALA A 166 15.06 -30.22 16.23
CA ALA A 166 16.40 -30.27 15.66
C ALA A 166 16.49 -30.03 14.16
N HIS A 167 15.41 -30.30 13.41
CA HIS A 167 15.39 -30.18 11.95
C HIS A 167 14.63 -28.96 11.46
N LYS A 168 13.33 -28.85 11.74
CA LYS A 168 12.51 -27.72 11.31
C LYS A 168 11.47 -27.38 12.37
N LEU A 169 11.33 -26.08 12.67
CA LEU A 169 10.44 -25.53 13.69
C LEU A 169 9.05 -25.17 13.11
N GLY A 170 8.02 -25.37 13.89
CA GLY A 170 6.73 -24.70 13.73
C GLY A 170 5.95 -25.11 12.49
N ARG A 171 6.13 -26.35 11.96
CA ARG A 171 5.43 -26.79 10.76
C ARG A 171 5.27 -28.30 10.64
N ASP A 172 4.25 -28.73 9.91
CA ASP A 172 3.94 -30.15 9.66
C ASP A 172 4.71 -30.75 8.46
N SER A 173 5.09 -29.94 7.47
CA SER A 173 5.77 -30.41 6.26
C SER A 173 7.24 -30.00 6.21
N GLY A 174 8.09 -30.91 5.70
CA GLY A 174 9.49 -30.62 5.38
C GLY A 174 9.71 -29.81 4.12
N ASP A 175 8.71 -29.68 3.24
CA ASP A 175 8.80 -28.94 1.98
C ASP A 175 8.59 -27.43 2.20
N ASP A 176 9.64 -26.66 1.95
CA ASP A 176 9.63 -25.20 2.14
C ASP A 176 8.69 -24.49 1.17
N TRP A 177 8.57 -24.95 -0.06
CA TRP A 177 7.69 -24.34 -1.07
C TRP A 177 6.22 -24.62 -0.82
N GLN A 178 5.90 -25.84 -0.37
CA GLN A 178 4.55 -26.18 0.03
C GLN A 178 4.10 -25.31 1.21
N MET A 179 4.97 -25.17 2.23
CA MET A 179 4.68 -24.33 3.38
C MET A 179 4.60 -22.85 3.03
N PHE A 180 5.44 -22.37 2.12
CA PHE A 180 5.33 -21.00 1.62
C PHE A 180 3.96 -20.73 0.98
N GLY A 181 3.49 -21.63 0.12
CA GLY A 181 2.14 -21.53 -0.46
C GLY A 181 1.04 -21.54 0.61
N HIS A 182 1.18 -22.41 1.61
CA HIS A 182 0.26 -22.48 2.74
C HIS A 182 0.20 -21.18 3.53
N TYR A 183 1.36 -20.61 3.89
CA TYR A 183 1.44 -19.35 4.64
C TYR A 183 0.89 -18.17 3.85
N ILE A 184 1.16 -18.09 2.53
CA ILE A 184 0.55 -17.06 1.68
C ILE A 184 -0.98 -17.14 1.76
N MET A 185 -1.55 -18.32 1.56
CA MET A 185 -3.00 -18.50 1.56
C MET A 185 -3.60 -18.18 2.93
N ASN A 186 -2.99 -18.67 4.01
CA ASN A 186 -3.46 -18.45 5.37
C ASN A 186 -3.43 -16.98 5.73
N ASN A 187 -2.27 -16.34 5.61
CA ASN A 187 -2.03 -14.97 6.11
C ASN A 187 -2.78 -13.94 5.28
N ILE A 188 -2.78 -14.06 3.94
CA ILE A 188 -3.55 -13.15 3.06
C ILE A 188 -5.07 -13.32 3.31
N SER A 189 -5.54 -14.55 3.53
CA SER A 189 -6.97 -14.80 3.86
C SER A 189 -7.38 -14.10 5.16
N ILE A 190 -6.53 -14.15 6.20
CA ILE A 190 -6.77 -13.44 7.47
C ILE A 190 -6.84 -11.94 7.22
N GLY A 191 -5.86 -11.36 6.52
CA GLY A 191 -5.83 -9.93 6.23
C GLY A 191 -7.07 -9.46 5.43
N LEU A 192 -7.44 -10.19 4.38
CA LEU A 192 -8.61 -9.86 3.56
C LEU A 192 -9.93 -10.01 4.33
N ARG A 193 -10.10 -11.07 5.13
CA ARG A 193 -11.28 -11.24 5.99
C ARG A 193 -11.40 -10.11 6.99
N THR A 194 -10.28 -9.73 7.62
CA THR A 194 -10.23 -8.64 8.60
C THR A 194 -10.69 -7.32 7.99
N PHE A 195 -10.24 -7.01 6.77
CA PHE A 195 -10.68 -5.81 6.04
C PHE A 195 -12.14 -5.92 5.57
N ALA A 196 -12.49 -7.01 4.86
CA ALA A 196 -13.80 -7.16 4.23
C ALA A 196 -14.95 -7.18 5.24
N SER A 197 -14.72 -7.75 6.45
CA SER A 197 -15.69 -7.73 7.53
C SER A 197 -16.03 -6.32 8.05
N GLY A 198 -15.25 -5.30 7.68
CA GLY A 198 -15.54 -3.89 7.90
C GLY A 198 -16.83 -3.40 7.21
N LEU A 199 -17.28 -4.09 6.15
CA LEU A 199 -18.56 -3.84 5.50
C LEU A 199 -19.77 -4.05 6.44
N LEU A 200 -19.62 -4.82 7.49
CA LEU A 200 -20.61 -4.95 8.57
C LEU A 200 -20.52 -3.78 9.56
N ALA A 201 -20.47 -2.56 9.03
CA ALA A 201 -20.35 -1.32 9.80
C ALA A 201 -19.16 -1.30 10.80
N GLY A 202 -18.07 -2.02 10.47
CA GLY A 202 -16.88 -2.16 11.31
C GLY A 202 -16.97 -3.22 12.42
N LEU A 203 -18.16 -3.65 12.79
CA LEU A 203 -18.37 -4.65 13.86
C LEU A 203 -17.68 -5.99 13.54
N GLY A 204 -17.77 -6.44 12.29
CA GLY A 204 -17.09 -7.66 11.84
C GLY A 204 -15.57 -7.57 12.02
N THR A 205 -14.96 -6.43 11.68
CA THR A 205 -13.52 -6.21 11.90
C THR A 205 -13.16 -6.25 13.38
N VAL A 206 -13.97 -5.65 14.26
CA VAL A 206 -13.78 -5.70 15.70
C VAL A 206 -13.75 -7.17 16.17
N LEU A 207 -14.73 -7.97 15.78
CA LEU A 207 -14.81 -9.38 16.16
C LEU A 207 -13.62 -10.19 15.64
N VAL A 208 -13.21 -9.96 14.39
CA VAL A 208 -12.06 -10.67 13.79
C VAL A 208 -10.76 -10.29 14.49
N LEU A 209 -10.54 -9.01 14.84
CA LEU A 209 -9.35 -8.57 15.57
C LEU A 209 -9.31 -9.18 16.99
N LEU A 210 -10.40 -9.14 17.72
CA LEU A 210 -10.51 -9.74 19.04
C LEU A 210 -10.23 -11.25 18.97
N PHE A 211 -10.86 -11.96 18.02
CA PHE A 211 -10.67 -13.39 17.83
C PHE A 211 -9.21 -13.74 17.52
N ASN A 212 -8.56 -13.02 16.60
CA ASN A 212 -7.14 -13.24 16.29
C ASN A 212 -6.24 -12.95 17.51
N GLY A 213 -6.51 -11.86 18.24
CA GLY A 213 -5.77 -11.54 19.46
C GLY A 213 -5.88 -12.64 20.51
N VAL A 214 -7.10 -13.10 20.78
CA VAL A 214 -7.36 -14.21 21.72
C VAL A 214 -6.67 -15.50 21.27
N THR A 215 -6.80 -15.87 19.98
CA THR A 215 -6.22 -17.11 19.45
C THR A 215 -4.69 -17.10 19.51
N ILE A 216 -4.05 -16.03 19.06
CA ILE A 216 -2.57 -15.91 19.10
C ILE A 216 -2.08 -15.84 20.55
N GLY A 217 -2.80 -15.12 21.41
CA GLY A 217 -2.51 -15.06 22.84
C GLY A 217 -2.64 -16.43 23.53
N ALA A 218 -3.63 -17.22 23.13
CA ALA A 218 -3.84 -18.58 23.65
C ALA A 218 -2.71 -19.53 23.25
N VAL A 219 -2.35 -19.55 21.96
CA VAL A 219 -1.23 -20.37 21.47
C VAL A 219 0.09 -19.98 22.13
N ALA A 220 0.42 -18.69 22.11
CA ALA A 220 1.65 -18.19 22.70
C ALA A 220 1.72 -18.44 24.21
N GLY A 221 0.62 -18.16 24.92
CA GLY A 221 0.53 -18.34 26.37
C GLY A 221 0.66 -19.80 26.78
N HIS A 222 -0.05 -20.71 26.12
CA HIS A 222 -0.02 -22.13 26.37
C HIS A 222 1.38 -22.73 26.13
N LEU A 223 1.95 -22.51 24.93
CA LEU A 223 3.28 -23.03 24.59
C LEU A 223 4.38 -22.47 25.50
N HIS A 224 4.26 -21.23 25.95
CA HIS A 224 5.18 -20.66 26.90
C HIS A 224 5.05 -21.32 28.29
N GLN A 225 3.83 -21.53 28.73
CA GLN A 225 3.51 -22.11 30.03
C GLN A 225 3.98 -23.57 30.18
N ILE A 226 3.84 -24.39 29.12
CA ILE A 226 4.29 -25.79 29.11
C ILE A 226 5.79 -25.96 28.86
N GLY A 227 6.57 -24.85 28.75
CA GLY A 227 8.01 -24.89 28.52
C GLY A 227 8.47 -24.94 27.06
N TYR A 228 7.55 -24.88 26.09
CA TYR A 228 7.85 -24.88 24.65
C TYR A 228 8.12 -23.48 24.11
N GLY A 229 8.16 -22.47 24.99
CA GLY A 229 8.34 -21.07 24.63
C GLY A 229 9.59 -20.78 23.82
N VAL A 230 10.72 -21.43 24.13
CA VAL A 230 11.98 -21.21 23.39
C VAL A 230 11.82 -21.59 21.90
N THR A 231 11.20 -22.72 21.61
CA THR A 231 10.95 -23.21 20.26
C THR A 231 9.97 -22.31 19.52
N PHE A 232 8.87 -21.96 20.18
CA PHE A 232 7.84 -21.08 19.65
C PHE A 232 8.38 -19.69 19.31
N TRP A 233 9.03 -19.01 20.26
CA TRP A 233 9.53 -17.64 20.03
C TRP A 233 10.63 -17.61 18.98
N ARG A 234 11.49 -18.62 18.88
CA ARG A 234 12.50 -18.73 17.82
C ARG A 234 11.89 -18.85 16.43
N PHE A 235 10.70 -19.44 16.30
CA PHE A 235 9.97 -19.52 15.06
C PHE A 235 9.27 -18.19 14.72
N VAL A 236 8.48 -17.66 15.66
CA VAL A 236 7.60 -16.51 15.43
C VAL A 236 8.39 -15.19 15.29
N ALA A 237 9.51 -15.04 16.01
CA ALA A 237 10.23 -13.77 16.09
C ALA A 237 10.59 -13.16 14.73
N GLY A 238 10.90 -14.00 13.70
CA GLY A 238 11.35 -13.51 12.40
C GLY A 238 10.26 -12.85 11.55
N HIS A 239 9.08 -13.45 11.49
CA HIS A 239 7.98 -12.98 10.62
C HIS A 239 6.98 -12.06 11.34
N ALA A 240 6.90 -12.14 12.68
CA ALA A 240 5.95 -11.35 13.47
C ALA A 240 5.96 -9.84 13.18
N PRO A 241 7.09 -9.16 12.92
CA PRO A 241 7.10 -7.73 12.59
C PRO A 241 6.23 -7.38 11.39
N PHE A 242 6.26 -8.20 10.34
CA PHE A 242 5.46 -7.99 9.14
C PHE A 242 4.03 -8.48 9.32
N GLU A 243 3.84 -9.66 9.89
CA GLU A 243 2.54 -10.31 10.01
C GLU A 243 1.61 -9.60 10.99
N LEU A 244 2.05 -9.38 12.24
CA LEU A 244 1.21 -8.74 13.24
C LEU A 244 0.88 -7.29 12.87
N THR A 245 1.85 -6.56 12.30
CA THR A 245 1.61 -5.20 11.81
C THR A 245 0.63 -5.21 10.64
N ALA A 246 0.72 -6.18 9.72
CA ALA A 246 -0.20 -6.32 8.61
C ALA A 246 -1.64 -6.60 9.05
N ILE A 247 -1.84 -7.47 10.07
CA ILE A 247 -3.16 -7.74 10.66
C ILE A 247 -3.75 -6.45 11.25
N VAL A 248 -2.97 -5.68 11.98
CA VAL A 248 -3.39 -4.39 12.54
C VAL A 248 -3.78 -3.40 11.45
N ILE A 249 -2.98 -3.29 10.38
CA ILE A 249 -3.27 -2.37 9.26
C ILE A 249 -4.53 -2.82 8.51
N ALA A 250 -4.72 -4.13 8.28
CA ALA A 250 -5.95 -4.67 7.70
C ALA A 250 -7.17 -4.36 8.57
N GLY A 251 -7.01 -4.46 9.89
CA GLY A 251 -8.03 -4.08 10.87
C GLY A 251 -8.35 -2.58 10.81
N GLY A 252 -7.32 -1.73 10.80
CA GLY A 252 -7.50 -0.28 10.65
C GLY A 252 -8.22 0.09 9.35
N ALA A 253 -7.91 -0.61 8.25
CA ALA A 253 -8.59 -0.44 6.96
C ALA A 253 -10.08 -0.84 7.05
N GLY A 254 -10.39 -1.95 7.72
CA GLY A 254 -11.77 -2.41 7.94
C GLY A 254 -12.57 -1.47 8.86
N LEU A 255 -11.97 -1.00 9.95
CA LEU A 255 -12.61 -0.01 10.84
C LEU A 255 -12.89 1.31 10.11
N GLN A 256 -11.92 1.81 9.31
CA GLN A 256 -12.09 3.01 8.50
C GLN A 256 -13.24 2.87 7.51
N LEU A 257 -13.35 1.71 6.84
CA LEU A 257 -14.45 1.38 5.93
C LEU A 257 -15.79 1.40 6.66
N GLY A 258 -15.87 0.77 7.83
CA GLY A 258 -17.05 0.75 8.68
C GLY A 258 -17.47 2.13 9.16
N LEU A 259 -16.52 2.97 9.59
CA LEU A 259 -16.78 4.36 9.99
C LEU A 259 -17.34 5.21 8.84
N LYS A 260 -16.83 5.04 7.61
CA LYS A 260 -17.35 5.73 6.42
C LYS A 260 -18.80 5.34 6.12
N LEU A 261 -19.19 4.10 6.41
CA LEU A 261 -20.56 3.62 6.24
C LEU A 261 -21.49 4.18 7.33
N LEU A 262 -21.04 4.21 8.59
CA LEU A 262 -21.82 4.69 9.74
C LEU A 262 -21.96 6.22 9.76
N ALA A 263 -20.88 6.93 9.49
CA ALA A 263 -20.80 8.39 9.58
C ALA A 263 -20.30 9.01 8.26
N PRO A 264 -21.12 8.99 7.18
CA PRO A 264 -20.73 9.50 5.86
C PRO A 264 -20.56 11.03 5.80
N GLY A 265 -20.94 11.76 6.86
CA GLY A 265 -20.94 13.21 6.89
C GLY A 265 -21.99 13.81 5.93
N ARG A 266 -21.56 14.78 5.11
CA ARG A 266 -22.42 15.42 4.08
C ARG A 266 -22.52 14.65 2.77
N ARG A 267 -21.86 13.47 2.65
CA ARG A 267 -21.83 12.66 1.43
C ARG A 267 -22.95 11.62 1.43
N ARG A 268 -23.34 11.14 0.25
CA ARG A 268 -24.20 9.94 0.17
C ARG A 268 -23.44 8.73 0.68
N ARG A 269 -24.13 7.81 1.32
CA ARG A 269 -23.51 6.59 1.87
C ARG A 269 -22.70 5.79 0.84
N ILE A 270 -23.19 5.73 -0.40
CA ILE A 270 -22.50 5.04 -1.48
C ILE A 270 -21.16 5.72 -1.86
N ASP A 271 -21.14 7.05 -1.90
CA ASP A 271 -19.93 7.81 -2.24
C ASP A 271 -18.88 7.68 -1.12
N ALA A 272 -19.32 7.71 0.14
CA ALA A 272 -18.46 7.48 1.30
C ALA A 272 -17.92 6.05 1.33
N LEU A 273 -18.73 5.05 0.96
CA LEU A 273 -18.33 3.64 0.85
C LEU A 273 -17.30 3.44 -0.26
N VAL A 274 -17.49 4.03 -1.44
CA VAL A 274 -16.54 3.96 -2.56
C VAL A 274 -15.20 4.60 -2.17
N GLU A 275 -15.22 5.77 -1.51
CA GLU A 275 -14.02 6.41 -0.98
C GLU A 275 -13.31 5.51 0.04
N GLY A 276 -14.06 5.02 1.04
CA GLY A 276 -13.52 4.12 2.07
C GLY A 276 -12.98 2.84 1.51
N GLY A 277 -13.66 2.26 0.53
CA GLY A 277 -13.22 1.06 -0.21
C GLY A 277 -11.94 1.29 -1.00
N THR A 278 -11.80 2.46 -1.64
CA THR A 278 -10.59 2.82 -2.38
C THR A 278 -9.38 2.98 -1.44
N ILE A 279 -9.55 3.64 -0.30
CA ILE A 279 -8.53 3.76 0.74
C ILE A 279 -8.15 2.38 1.27
N GLY A 280 -9.16 1.58 1.63
CA GLY A 280 -8.97 0.23 2.15
C GLY A 280 -8.28 -0.70 1.17
N ALA A 281 -8.63 -0.66 -0.11
CA ALA A 281 -7.98 -1.46 -1.15
C ALA A 281 -6.48 -1.12 -1.30
N LYS A 282 -6.13 0.17 -1.23
CA LYS A 282 -4.71 0.59 -1.23
C LYS A 282 -3.99 0.08 0.02
N LEU A 283 -4.61 0.16 1.20
CA LEU A 283 -4.04 -0.41 2.42
C LEU A 283 -3.87 -1.93 2.31
N CYS A 284 -4.87 -2.65 1.79
CA CYS A 284 -4.80 -4.09 1.57
C CYS A 284 -3.70 -4.51 0.59
N LEU A 285 -3.39 -3.70 -0.41
CA LEU A 285 -2.27 -3.96 -1.31
C LEU A 285 -0.92 -3.94 -0.57
N GLY A 286 -0.72 -2.96 0.31
CA GLY A 286 0.46 -2.90 1.19
C GLY A 286 0.49 -4.05 2.21
N VAL A 287 -0.66 -4.39 2.80
CA VAL A 287 -0.84 -5.55 3.69
C VAL A 287 -0.45 -6.85 2.97
N ALA A 288 -0.94 -7.06 1.75
CA ALA A 288 -0.59 -8.25 0.96
C ALA A 288 0.92 -8.37 0.70
N PHE A 289 1.59 -7.25 0.42
CA PHE A 289 3.05 -7.22 0.32
C PHE A 289 3.73 -7.61 1.64
N MET A 290 3.30 -7.05 2.77
CA MET A 290 3.85 -7.37 4.09
C MET A 290 3.65 -8.85 4.43
N LEU A 291 2.47 -9.40 4.17
CA LEU A 291 2.15 -10.82 4.42
C LEU A 291 2.91 -11.76 3.48
N LEU A 292 3.19 -11.35 2.24
CA LEU A 292 4.06 -12.10 1.34
C LEU A 292 5.50 -12.17 1.88
N VAL A 293 6.02 -11.05 2.41
CA VAL A 293 7.35 -11.01 3.05
C VAL A 293 7.36 -11.86 4.32
N ALA A 294 6.30 -11.77 5.14
CA ALA A 294 6.16 -12.61 6.33
C ALA A 294 6.17 -14.09 5.97
N ALA A 295 5.37 -14.53 5.00
CA ALA A 295 5.30 -15.92 4.54
C ALA A 295 6.66 -16.43 4.02
N PHE A 296 7.41 -15.57 3.31
CA PHE A 296 8.76 -15.92 2.85
C PHE A 296 9.71 -16.13 4.03
N ILE A 297 9.72 -15.21 4.99
CA ILE A 297 10.56 -15.34 6.20
C ILE A 297 10.15 -16.58 7.01
N GLU A 298 8.85 -16.83 7.13
CA GLU A 298 8.30 -17.96 7.87
C GLU A 298 8.72 -19.30 7.26
N ALA A 299 8.57 -19.46 5.94
CA ALA A 299 8.88 -20.70 5.25
C ALA A 299 10.39 -21.00 5.19
N PHE A 300 11.21 -19.99 4.84
CA PHE A 300 12.59 -20.22 4.50
C PHE A 300 13.60 -19.87 5.59
N TRP A 301 13.23 -19.02 6.56
CA TRP A 301 14.16 -18.58 7.61
C TRP A 301 13.70 -18.94 9.02
N SER A 302 12.44 -18.70 9.38
CA SER A 302 11.91 -18.95 10.74
C SER A 302 11.98 -20.43 11.10
N SER A 303 11.76 -21.30 10.14
CA SER A 303 11.78 -22.76 10.29
C SER A 303 13.15 -23.37 10.53
N ILE A 304 14.25 -22.65 10.30
CA ILE A 304 15.61 -23.20 10.48
C ILE A 304 15.88 -23.43 11.96
N GLY A 305 15.90 -24.69 12.40
CA GLY A 305 16.16 -25.09 13.78
C GLY A 305 17.63 -24.89 14.23
N ALA A 306 18.60 -24.98 13.30
CA ALA A 306 20.02 -24.88 13.61
C ALA A 306 20.50 -23.47 14.02
N LEU A 307 19.74 -22.40 13.67
CA LEU A 307 20.15 -21.03 13.99
C LEU A 307 20.06 -20.76 15.50
N PRO A 308 21.09 -20.15 16.11
CA PRO A 308 21.05 -19.76 17.54
C PRO A 308 19.89 -18.78 17.83
N ALA A 309 19.30 -18.89 19.01
CA ALA A 309 18.23 -17.99 19.47
C ALA A 309 18.65 -16.52 19.42
N ALA A 310 19.89 -16.21 19.84
CA ALA A 310 20.43 -14.86 19.80
C ALA A 310 20.39 -14.25 18.39
N VAL A 311 20.74 -14.99 17.35
CA VAL A 311 20.68 -14.53 15.95
C VAL A 311 19.23 -14.24 15.56
N LYS A 312 18.31 -15.14 15.87
CA LYS A 312 16.87 -14.96 15.55
C LYS A 312 16.27 -13.74 16.23
N TYR A 313 16.58 -13.52 17.51
CA TYR A 313 16.05 -12.36 18.25
C TYR A 313 16.70 -11.04 17.81
N THR A 314 18.00 -11.04 17.47
CA THR A 314 18.66 -9.84 16.92
C THR A 314 18.05 -9.46 15.57
N VAL A 315 17.87 -10.42 14.67
CA VAL A 315 17.20 -10.17 13.37
C VAL A 315 15.78 -9.69 13.58
N SER A 316 15.03 -10.29 14.51
CA SER A 316 13.69 -9.83 14.87
C SER A 316 13.67 -8.36 15.30
N GLY A 317 14.58 -7.97 16.21
CA GLY A 317 14.70 -6.58 16.65
C GLY A 317 15.00 -5.59 15.51
N LEU A 318 15.88 -6.00 14.59
CA LEU A 318 16.19 -5.21 13.38
C LEU A 318 14.96 -5.09 12.46
N LEU A 319 14.23 -6.18 12.24
CA LEU A 319 13.02 -6.17 11.42
C LEU A 319 11.88 -5.34 12.02
N TRP A 320 11.69 -5.41 13.36
CA TRP A 320 10.76 -4.52 14.06
C TRP A 320 11.14 -3.05 13.87
N THR A 321 12.41 -2.73 14.07
CA THR A 321 12.94 -1.37 13.87
C THR A 321 12.71 -0.92 12.42
N LEU A 322 13.02 -1.78 11.45
CA LEU A 322 12.83 -1.49 10.02
C LEU A 322 11.36 -1.20 9.69
N VAL A 323 10.43 -2.07 10.12
CA VAL A 323 8.99 -1.89 9.84
C VAL A 323 8.46 -0.63 10.50
N LEU A 324 8.79 -0.39 11.76
CA LEU A 324 8.32 0.80 12.48
C LEU A 324 8.90 2.09 11.89
N VAL A 325 10.20 2.13 11.57
CA VAL A 325 10.84 3.29 10.94
C VAL A 325 10.29 3.51 9.55
N TRP A 326 10.09 2.45 8.76
CA TRP A 326 9.47 2.54 7.44
C TRP A 326 8.07 3.15 7.49
N LEU A 327 7.20 2.65 8.36
CA LEU A 327 5.84 3.19 8.51
C LEU A 327 5.83 4.61 9.07
N TRP A 328 6.78 4.94 9.95
CA TRP A 328 6.87 6.27 10.56
C TRP A 328 7.45 7.32 9.63
N ARG A 329 8.56 7.01 8.91
CA ARG A 329 9.32 7.97 8.07
C ARG A 329 8.97 7.91 6.59
N GLY A 330 8.47 6.79 6.07
CA GLY A 330 8.20 6.60 4.64
C GLY A 330 7.35 7.73 4.06
N GLY A 331 7.75 8.28 2.93
CA GLY A 331 7.08 9.36 2.21
C GLY A 331 7.18 10.77 2.80
N ARG A 332 7.80 11.00 3.97
CA ARG A 332 7.88 12.34 4.57
C ARG A 332 8.73 13.33 3.77
N GLY A 333 9.84 12.89 3.19
CA GLY A 333 10.72 13.78 2.40
C GLY A 333 10.23 14.06 0.98
N MET A 334 9.24 13.30 0.47
CA MET A 334 8.70 13.53 -0.87
C MET A 334 7.51 14.52 -0.87
N ALA A 335 6.83 14.70 0.25
CA ALA A 335 5.82 15.74 0.41
C ALA A 335 6.46 17.14 0.46
N GLU A 336 7.61 17.27 1.13
CA GLU A 336 8.37 18.54 1.17
C GLU A 336 9.00 18.88 -0.17
N ALA A 337 9.42 17.90 -0.97
CA ALA A 337 9.92 18.12 -2.33
C ALA A 337 8.77 18.41 -3.34
N GLY A 338 7.53 18.01 -3.04
CA GLY A 338 6.34 18.34 -3.84
C GLY A 338 5.77 19.73 -3.54
N ASP A 339 6.03 20.27 -2.35
CA ASP A 339 5.65 21.63 -1.95
C ASP A 339 6.80 22.65 -2.20
N ALA A 340 8.01 22.18 -2.53
CA ALA A 340 9.20 23.01 -2.82
C ALA A 340 9.53 23.08 -4.31
N ASP A 341 8.85 22.35 -5.19
CA ASP A 341 8.90 22.38 -6.64
C ASP A 341 7.54 22.84 -7.21
#